data_002edb4632eda769d4ff6eafd49bdf93
#
_entry.id   002edb4632eda769d4ff6eafd49bdf93
#
_cell.length_a   1.000
_cell.length_b   1.000
_cell.length_c   1.000
_cell.angle_alpha   90.00
_cell.angle_beta   90.00
_cell.angle_gamma   90.00
#
_symmetry.space_group_name_H-M   'P 1'
#
loop_
_entity.id
_entity.type
_entity.pdbx_description
1 polymer ?
#
loop_
_entity_poly.entity_id
_entity_poly.type
_entity_poly.pdbx_seq_one_letter_code
_entity_poly.pdbx_strand_id
1 'polypeptide(L)'
;MHDPVLESHHLVCEKPQTRRGIERRLALLLSATELFLEKGYDAVSLDDIVNHAGGSKTSIYKYFGNKDGLFTAICDYRREIFFKDICIAFQPEQTSLKDYLIQTLIRFYKHIIQPEHIAFLRLVIEQTQCNATLSQYLYEKCALDVQNTIAQALLIS
;
A
#
# COMPACT_ATOMS: atom_id res chain seq x y z
N MET A 1 -17.45 -30.35 -22.09
CA MET A 1 -16.53 -29.20 -22.13
C MET A 1 -16.57 -28.56 -20.77
N HIS A 2 -15.62 -28.93 -19.91
CA HIS A 2 -15.52 -28.39 -18.55
C HIS A 2 -14.48 -27.25 -18.58
N ASP A 3 -14.90 -26.05 -18.29
CA ASP A 3 -14.01 -24.95 -17.98
C ASP A 3 -13.34 -25.23 -16.62
N PRO A 4 -12.01 -25.19 -16.54
CA PRO A 4 -11.36 -25.23 -15.22
C PRO A 4 -11.53 -23.85 -14.58
N VAL A 5 -12.36 -23.81 -13.56
CA VAL A 5 -12.48 -22.72 -12.60
C VAL A 5 -11.08 -22.40 -12.08
N LEU A 6 -10.58 -21.22 -12.41
CA LEU A 6 -9.40 -20.63 -11.79
C LEU A 6 -9.69 -20.45 -10.29
N GLU A 7 -9.36 -21.46 -9.50
CA GLU A 7 -9.23 -21.30 -8.05
C GLU A 7 -8.11 -20.31 -7.79
N SER A 8 -8.48 -19.07 -7.58
CA SER A 8 -7.60 -18.07 -6.98
C SER A 8 -7.28 -18.54 -5.57
N HIS A 9 -6.14 -19.21 -5.42
CA HIS A 9 -5.54 -19.42 -4.11
C HIS A 9 -5.19 -18.05 -3.51
N HIS A 10 -6.16 -17.44 -2.86
CA HIS A 10 -5.88 -16.43 -1.85
C HIS A 10 -5.08 -17.14 -0.76
N LEU A 11 -3.76 -17.04 -0.83
CA LEU A 11 -2.89 -17.37 0.28
C LEU A 11 -3.40 -16.58 1.48
N VAL A 12 -4.07 -17.26 2.40
CA VAL A 12 -4.55 -16.65 3.64
C VAL A 12 -3.32 -16.31 4.47
N CYS A 13 -2.81 -15.10 4.29
CA CYS A 13 -1.70 -14.59 5.06
C CYS A 13 -2.15 -14.42 6.51
N GLU A 14 -1.46 -15.04 7.45
CA GLU A 14 -1.79 -14.94 8.86
C GLU A 14 -1.53 -13.52 9.37
N LYS A 15 -2.58 -12.89 9.93
CA LYS A 15 -2.39 -11.65 10.70
C LYS A 15 -1.80 -12.02 12.06
N PRO A 16 -0.66 -11.40 12.45
CA PRO A 16 -0.07 -11.71 13.74
C PRO A 16 -0.98 -11.24 14.88
N GLN A 17 -1.22 -12.13 15.85
CA GLN A 17 -2.06 -11.84 17.02
C GLN A 17 -1.24 -11.45 18.25
N THR A 18 0.07 -11.67 18.24
CA THR A 18 0.97 -11.31 19.34
C THR A 18 1.73 -10.04 19.03
N ARG A 19 2.06 -9.27 20.07
CA ARG A 19 2.91 -8.06 19.96
C ARG A 19 4.21 -8.34 19.21
N ARG A 20 4.91 -9.42 19.57
CA ARG A 20 6.16 -9.83 18.92
C ARG A 20 5.98 -10.16 17.44
N GLY A 21 4.84 -10.78 17.08
CA GLY A 21 4.50 -11.07 15.68
C GLY A 21 4.23 -9.80 14.88
N ILE A 22 3.52 -8.84 15.47
CA ILE A 22 3.24 -7.52 14.85
C ILE A 22 4.54 -6.78 14.59
N GLU A 23 5.42 -6.69 15.60
CA GLU A 23 6.73 -6.04 15.48
C GLU A 23 7.60 -6.71 14.41
N ARG A 24 7.59 -8.04 14.34
CA ARG A 24 8.31 -8.81 13.32
C ARG A 24 7.79 -8.55 11.92
N ARG A 25 6.48 -8.58 11.74
CA ARG A 25 5.84 -8.31 10.46
C ARG A 25 6.17 -6.89 9.96
N LEU A 26 6.10 -5.91 10.85
CA LEU A 26 6.43 -4.51 10.54
C LEU A 26 7.92 -4.35 10.19
N ALA A 27 8.82 -4.98 10.92
CA ALA A 27 10.26 -4.93 10.63
C ALA A 27 10.59 -5.47 9.23
N LEU A 28 9.99 -6.60 8.83
CA LEU A 28 10.14 -7.15 7.48
C LEU A 28 9.60 -6.21 6.40
N LEU A 29 8.45 -5.61 6.64
CA LEU A 29 7.80 -4.68 5.72
C LEU A 29 8.65 -3.40 5.52
N LEU A 30 9.14 -2.81 6.59
CA LEU A 30 9.98 -1.60 6.55
C LEU A 30 11.33 -1.88 5.89
N SER A 31 11.99 -2.98 6.24
CA SER A 31 13.26 -3.40 5.63
C SER A 31 13.12 -3.67 4.13
N ALA A 32 12.05 -4.34 3.72
CA ALA A 32 11.78 -4.58 2.31
C ALA A 32 11.52 -3.27 1.56
N THR A 33 10.78 -2.34 2.17
CA THR A 33 10.54 -1.01 1.57
C THR A 33 11.85 -0.27 1.31
N GLU A 34 12.73 -0.21 2.30
CA GLU A 34 14.03 0.45 2.19
C GLU A 34 14.89 -0.18 1.08
N LEU A 35 15.01 -1.50 1.06
CA LEU A 35 15.79 -2.21 0.06
C LEU A 35 15.22 -2.05 -1.36
N PHE A 36 13.90 -2.10 -1.52
CA PHE A 36 13.26 -1.89 -2.82
C PHE A 36 13.44 -0.47 -3.33
N LEU A 37 13.39 0.53 -2.46
CA LEU A 37 13.63 1.93 -2.84
C LEU A 37 15.09 2.18 -3.21
N GLU A 38 16.04 1.50 -2.55
CA GLU A 38 17.47 1.65 -2.79
C GLU A 38 17.92 0.90 -4.06
N LYS A 39 17.50 -0.35 -4.25
CA LYS A 39 18.04 -1.29 -5.25
C LYS A 39 17.08 -1.65 -6.38
N GLY A 40 15.80 -1.28 -6.26
CA GLY A 40 14.72 -1.75 -7.12
C GLY A 40 14.16 -3.12 -6.70
N TYR A 41 12.96 -3.42 -7.16
CA TYR A 41 12.25 -4.65 -6.77
C TYR A 41 13.01 -5.92 -7.20
N ASP A 42 13.44 -6.01 -8.46
CA ASP A 42 14.00 -7.24 -9.02
C ASP A 42 15.37 -7.61 -8.41
N ALA A 43 16.17 -6.61 -8.03
CA ALA A 43 17.50 -6.82 -7.47
C ALA A 43 17.50 -7.29 -6.01
N VAL A 44 16.37 -7.24 -5.31
CA VAL A 44 16.26 -7.61 -3.89
C VAL A 44 15.70 -9.02 -3.75
N SER A 45 16.41 -9.89 -3.06
CA SER A 45 15.97 -11.24 -2.71
C SER A 45 15.29 -11.30 -1.34
N LEU A 46 14.56 -12.40 -1.06
CA LEU A 46 14.02 -12.64 0.29
C LEU A 46 15.13 -12.82 1.33
N ASP A 47 16.31 -13.33 0.92
CA ASP A 47 17.48 -13.42 1.81
C ASP A 47 18.00 -12.05 2.21
N ASP A 48 18.07 -11.11 1.28
CA ASP A 48 18.49 -9.74 1.58
C ASP A 48 17.55 -9.10 2.62
N ILE A 49 16.24 -9.31 2.46
CA ILE A 49 15.23 -8.76 3.37
C ILE A 49 15.37 -9.35 4.78
N VAL A 50 15.51 -10.68 4.92
CA VAL A 50 15.65 -11.29 6.24
C VAL A 50 17.00 -10.99 6.88
N ASN A 51 18.06 -10.84 6.11
CA ASN A 51 19.36 -10.41 6.60
C ASN A 51 19.34 -8.98 7.14
N HIS A 52 18.60 -8.10 6.47
CA HIS A 52 18.45 -6.70 6.88
C HIS A 52 17.51 -6.54 8.10
N ALA A 53 16.35 -7.20 8.07
CA ALA A 53 15.35 -7.11 9.14
C ALA A 53 15.67 -7.97 10.38
N GLY A 54 16.51 -8.97 10.21
CA GLY A 54 16.62 -10.12 11.11
C GLY A 54 15.42 -11.05 10.99
N GLY A 55 15.60 -12.34 11.17
CA GLY A 55 14.53 -13.33 11.14
C GLY A 55 14.73 -14.45 10.12
N SER A 56 13.65 -14.94 9.54
CA SER A 56 13.67 -16.07 8.61
C SER A 56 12.73 -15.87 7.42
N LYS A 57 13.03 -16.52 6.29
CA LYS A 57 12.11 -16.59 5.15
C LYS A 57 10.75 -17.16 5.52
N THR A 58 10.69 -18.09 6.47
CA THR A 58 9.45 -18.65 6.99
C THR A 58 8.50 -17.55 7.47
N SER A 59 9.03 -16.51 8.12
CA SER A 59 8.21 -15.36 8.55
C SER A 59 7.65 -14.58 7.37
N ILE A 60 8.40 -14.43 6.26
CA ILE A 60 7.89 -13.78 5.05
C ILE A 60 6.76 -14.62 4.44
N TYR A 61 6.96 -15.92 4.26
CA TYR A 61 5.92 -16.80 3.72
C TYR A 61 4.68 -16.82 4.60
N LYS A 62 4.85 -16.86 5.91
CA LYS A 62 3.74 -16.83 6.88
C LYS A 62 2.90 -15.56 6.79
N TYR A 63 3.54 -14.37 6.75
CA TYR A 63 2.84 -13.08 6.84
C TYR A 63 2.44 -12.51 5.49
N PHE A 64 3.11 -12.86 4.42
CA PHE A 64 2.95 -12.22 3.11
C PHE A 64 2.78 -13.21 1.96
N GLY A 65 3.01 -14.49 2.18
CA GLY A 65 2.92 -15.54 1.17
C GLY A 65 4.14 -15.62 0.25
N ASN A 66 4.53 -14.53 -0.37
CA ASN A 66 5.69 -14.44 -1.26
C ASN A 66 6.19 -12.96 -1.37
N LYS A 67 7.14 -12.71 -2.26
CA LYS A 67 7.70 -11.37 -2.49
C LYS A 67 6.64 -10.39 -3.03
N ASP A 68 5.76 -10.83 -3.93
CA ASP A 68 4.67 -10.00 -4.46
C ASP A 68 3.64 -9.67 -3.38
N GLY A 69 3.31 -10.62 -2.51
CA GLY A 69 2.43 -10.40 -1.36
C GLY A 69 3.03 -9.41 -0.35
N LEU A 70 4.36 -9.46 -0.15
CA LEU A 70 5.08 -8.49 0.66
C LEU A 70 5.03 -7.09 0.02
N PHE A 71 5.23 -6.99 -1.30
CA PHE A 71 5.13 -5.72 -2.02
C PHE A 71 3.72 -5.14 -1.95
N THR A 72 2.68 -5.96 -2.12
CA THR A 72 1.28 -5.56 -1.95
C THR A 72 1.01 -5.04 -0.54
N ALA A 73 1.55 -5.70 0.49
CA ALA A 73 1.42 -5.26 1.88
C ALA A 73 2.14 -3.92 2.14
N ILE A 74 3.26 -3.64 1.46
CA ILE A 74 3.92 -2.33 1.49
C ILE A 74 3.02 -1.26 0.86
N CYS A 75 2.41 -1.55 -0.28
CA CYS A 75 1.46 -0.64 -0.92
C CYS A 75 0.28 -0.30 0.01
N ASP A 76 -0.30 -1.30 0.68
CA ASP A 76 -1.38 -1.12 1.65
C ASP A 76 -0.95 -0.26 2.83
N TYR A 77 0.19 -0.55 3.43
CA TYR A 77 0.70 0.20 4.56
C TYR A 77 0.91 1.69 4.22
N ARG A 78 1.53 1.97 3.06
CA ARG A 78 1.75 3.35 2.61
C ARG A 78 0.44 4.05 2.23
N ARG A 79 -0.50 3.32 1.65
CA ARG A 79 -1.85 3.81 1.36
C ARG A 79 -2.59 4.22 2.64
N GLU A 80 -2.58 3.39 3.67
CA GLU A 80 -3.23 3.70 4.95
C GLU A 80 -2.68 4.98 5.58
N ILE A 81 -1.35 5.17 5.55
CA ILE A 81 -0.72 6.42 6.03
C ILE A 81 -1.20 7.61 5.19
N PHE A 82 -1.15 7.48 3.86
CA PHE A 82 -1.56 8.52 2.93
C PHE A 82 -3.02 8.96 3.17
N PHE A 83 -3.94 8.00 3.26
CA PHE A 83 -5.36 8.30 3.45
C PHE A 83 -5.66 8.92 4.81
N LYS A 84 -4.99 8.47 5.86
CA LYS A 84 -5.13 9.04 7.21
C LYS A 84 -4.80 10.53 7.25
N ASP A 85 -3.80 10.95 6.49
CA ASP A 85 -3.33 12.33 6.48
C ASP A 85 -4.12 13.22 5.52
N ILE A 86 -4.70 12.67 4.44
CA ILE A 86 -5.30 13.43 3.35
C ILE A 86 -6.82 13.36 3.36
N CYS A 87 -7.40 12.17 3.54
CA CYS A 87 -8.84 11.96 3.47
C CYS A 87 -9.52 12.20 4.83
N ILE A 88 -9.50 13.45 5.28
CA ILE A 88 -10.29 13.86 6.44
C ILE A 88 -11.73 14.06 5.98
N ALA A 89 -12.69 13.51 6.71
CA ALA A 89 -14.10 13.64 6.38
C ALA A 89 -14.57 15.10 6.35
N PHE A 90 -15.36 15.48 5.35
CA PHE A 90 -15.96 16.78 5.24
C PHE A 90 -17.00 16.98 6.36
N GLN A 91 -16.95 18.12 7.03
CA GLN A 91 -17.90 18.51 8.09
C GLN A 91 -18.51 19.87 7.72
N PRO A 92 -19.74 19.88 7.18
CA PRO A 92 -20.39 21.12 6.68
C PRO A 92 -20.54 22.21 7.73
N GLU A 93 -20.69 21.82 9.02
CA GLU A 93 -20.83 22.76 10.12
C GLU A 93 -19.53 23.49 10.49
N GLN A 94 -18.37 22.95 10.07
CA GLN A 94 -17.05 23.46 10.48
C GLN A 94 -16.31 24.20 9.36
N THR A 95 -16.58 23.84 8.10
CA THR A 95 -15.85 24.41 6.98
C THR A 95 -16.70 24.43 5.72
N SER A 96 -16.44 25.40 4.84
CA SER A 96 -17.08 25.43 3.53
C SER A 96 -16.54 24.31 2.64
N LEU A 97 -17.36 23.81 1.71
CA LEU A 97 -16.92 22.82 0.72
C LEU A 97 -15.70 23.31 -0.05
N LYS A 98 -15.68 24.58 -0.45
CA LYS A 98 -14.55 25.22 -1.15
C LYS A 98 -13.26 25.11 -0.35
N ASP A 99 -13.29 25.50 0.93
CA ASP A 99 -12.11 25.49 1.78
C ASP A 99 -11.64 24.06 2.07
N TYR A 100 -12.58 23.13 2.30
CA TYR A 100 -12.29 21.71 2.45
C TYR A 100 -11.56 21.15 1.22
N LEU A 101 -12.04 21.40 0.01
CA LEU A 101 -11.44 20.92 -1.23
C LEU A 101 -10.03 21.53 -1.42
N ILE A 102 -9.88 22.84 -1.18
CA ILE A 102 -8.57 23.50 -1.26
C ILE A 102 -7.58 22.89 -0.27
N GLN A 103 -7.97 22.71 0.98
CA GLN A 103 -7.09 22.13 2.01
C GLN A 103 -6.74 20.66 1.69
N THR A 104 -7.69 19.89 1.18
CA THR A 104 -7.47 18.50 0.76
C THR A 104 -6.47 18.44 -0.39
N LEU A 105 -6.60 19.31 -1.39
CA LEU A 105 -5.67 19.40 -2.51
C LEU A 105 -4.26 19.83 -2.07
N ILE A 106 -4.16 20.79 -1.15
CA ILE A 106 -2.86 21.22 -0.60
C ILE A 106 -2.19 20.08 0.17
N ARG A 107 -2.91 19.33 1.00
CA ARG A 107 -2.38 18.17 1.73
C ARG A 107 -1.89 17.09 0.75
N PHE A 108 -2.71 16.77 -0.26
CA PHE A 108 -2.36 15.84 -1.32
C PHE A 108 -1.09 16.25 -2.06
N TYR A 109 -1.00 17.50 -2.48
CA TYR A 109 0.16 18.04 -3.17
C TYR A 109 1.43 17.93 -2.29
N LYS A 110 1.37 18.40 -1.05
CA LYS A 110 2.49 18.34 -0.12
C LYS A 110 2.99 16.92 0.12
N HIS A 111 2.10 15.94 0.12
CA HIS A 111 2.46 14.54 0.30
C HIS A 111 3.11 13.96 -0.97
N ILE A 112 2.51 14.22 -2.13
CA ILE A 112 2.97 13.65 -3.41
C ILE A 112 4.36 14.14 -3.82
N ILE A 113 4.71 15.39 -3.49
CA ILE A 113 6.02 15.95 -3.86
C ILE A 113 7.18 15.49 -2.97
N GLN A 114 6.93 14.75 -1.90
CA GLN A 114 8.00 14.22 -1.06
C GLN A 114 8.90 13.27 -1.89
N PRO A 115 10.23 13.44 -1.84
CA PRO A 115 11.15 12.63 -2.65
C PRO A 115 10.96 11.12 -2.45
N GLU A 116 10.74 10.68 -1.22
CA GLU A 116 10.48 9.27 -0.89
C GLU A 116 9.18 8.77 -1.51
N HIS A 117 8.13 9.59 -1.54
CA HIS A 117 6.87 9.22 -2.16
C HIS A 117 7.00 9.10 -3.68
N ILE A 118 7.72 10.04 -4.32
CA ILE A 118 8.01 9.98 -5.75
C ILE A 118 8.81 8.71 -6.10
N ALA A 119 9.83 8.38 -5.30
CA ALA A 119 10.61 7.15 -5.50
C ALA A 119 9.74 5.90 -5.37
N PHE A 120 8.83 5.86 -4.39
CA PHE A 120 7.89 4.77 -4.21
C PHE A 120 6.89 4.67 -5.38
N LEU A 121 6.35 5.78 -5.87
CA LEU A 121 5.45 5.77 -7.03
C LEU A 121 6.13 5.22 -8.29
N ARG A 122 7.41 5.55 -8.53
CA ARG A 122 8.17 4.97 -9.64
C ARG A 122 8.25 3.46 -9.52
N LEU A 123 8.60 2.96 -8.34
CA LEU A 123 8.66 1.53 -8.05
C LEU A 123 7.32 0.84 -8.29
N VAL A 124 6.21 1.44 -7.87
CA VAL A 124 4.85 0.94 -8.09
C VAL A 124 4.52 0.90 -9.58
N ILE A 125 4.81 1.96 -10.33
CA ILE A 125 4.56 2.04 -11.78
C ILE A 125 5.33 0.93 -12.51
N GLU A 126 6.61 0.73 -12.19
CA GLU A 126 7.41 -0.35 -12.79
C GLU A 126 6.77 -1.73 -12.54
N GLN A 127 6.34 -2.00 -11.31
CA GLN A 127 5.73 -3.28 -10.97
C GLN A 127 4.36 -3.48 -11.61
N THR A 128 3.54 -2.44 -11.74
CA THR A 128 2.22 -2.54 -12.38
C THR A 128 2.29 -2.79 -13.89
N GLN A 129 3.37 -2.41 -14.56
CA GLN A 129 3.58 -2.73 -15.98
C GLN A 129 3.74 -4.24 -16.23
N CYS A 130 4.29 -4.96 -15.26
CA CYS A 130 4.56 -6.40 -15.36
C CYS A 130 3.50 -7.27 -14.64
N ASN A 131 2.65 -6.67 -13.81
CA ASN A 131 1.70 -7.39 -12.95
C ASN A 131 0.30 -6.77 -13.03
N ALA A 132 -0.54 -7.32 -13.91
CA ALA A 132 -1.90 -6.85 -14.12
C ALA A 132 -2.78 -7.00 -12.85
N THR A 133 -2.57 -8.03 -12.05
CA THR A 133 -3.30 -8.25 -10.79
C THR A 133 -2.98 -7.16 -9.78
N LEU A 134 -1.71 -6.79 -9.64
CA LEU A 134 -1.30 -5.68 -8.79
C LEU A 134 -1.86 -4.35 -9.29
N SER A 135 -1.85 -4.12 -10.60
CA SER A 135 -2.42 -2.92 -11.21
C SER A 135 -3.91 -2.77 -10.90
N GLN A 136 -4.69 -3.83 -11.08
CA GLN A 136 -6.12 -3.86 -10.75
C GLN A 136 -6.36 -3.61 -9.25
N TYR A 137 -5.61 -4.29 -8.40
CA TYR A 137 -5.71 -4.15 -6.96
C TYR A 137 -5.45 -2.70 -6.49
N LEU A 138 -4.39 -2.07 -7.00
CA LEU A 138 -4.06 -0.68 -6.64
C LEU A 138 -5.11 0.31 -7.16
N TYR A 139 -5.66 0.09 -8.36
CA TYR A 139 -6.75 0.91 -8.88
C TYR A 139 -7.97 0.84 -7.95
N GLU A 140 -8.41 -0.36 -7.60
CA GLU A 140 -9.58 -0.58 -6.74
C GLU A 140 -9.39 -0.01 -5.33
N LYS A 141 -8.18 -0.13 -4.77
CA LYS A 141 -7.90 0.31 -3.40
C LYS A 141 -7.53 1.78 -3.27
N CYS A 142 -6.85 2.35 -4.26
CA CYS A 142 -6.35 3.72 -4.17
C CYS A 142 -7.24 4.73 -4.92
N ALA A 143 -7.50 4.49 -6.21
CA ALA A 143 -8.21 5.46 -7.03
C ALA A 143 -9.68 5.59 -6.61
N LEU A 144 -10.37 4.48 -6.38
CA LEU A 144 -11.77 4.48 -5.98
C LEU A 144 -12.00 5.09 -4.59
N ASP A 145 -11.09 4.87 -3.64
CA ASP A 145 -11.23 5.45 -2.29
C ASP A 145 -11.13 6.99 -2.33
N VAL A 146 -10.20 7.55 -3.14
CA VAL A 146 -10.10 9.01 -3.34
C VAL A 146 -11.37 9.57 -3.99
N GLN A 147 -11.84 8.93 -5.07
CA GLN A 147 -13.05 9.35 -5.76
C GLN A 147 -14.27 9.33 -4.84
N ASN A 148 -14.45 8.27 -4.06
CA ASN A 148 -15.56 8.14 -3.12
C ASN A 148 -15.50 9.20 -2.01
N THR A 149 -14.33 9.52 -1.49
CA THR A 149 -14.17 10.57 -0.46
C THR A 149 -14.60 11.93 -0.98
N ILE A 150 -14.19 12.29 -2.20
CA ILE A 150 -14.57 13.57 -2.83
C ILE A 150 -16.07 13.57 -3.18
N ALA A 151 -16.58 12.48 -3.77
CA ALA A 151 -17.98 12.35 -4.11
C ALA A 151 -18.91 12.50 -2.89
N GLN A 152 -18.57 11.89 -1.78
CA GLN A 152 -19.33 12.03 -0.53
C GLN A 152 -19.34 13.48 -0.03
N ALA A 153 -18.22 14.19 -0.06
CA ALA A 153 -18.17 15.60 0.33
C ALA A 153 -19.09 16.47 -0.54
N LEU A 154 -19.16 16.18 -1.84
CA LEU A 154 -20.05 16.88 -2.79
C LEU A 154 -21.53 16.55 -2.55
N LEU A 155 -21.86 15.35 -2.09
CA LEU A 155 -23.25 14.93 -1.85
C LEU A 155 -23.86 15.52 -0.57
N ILE A 156 -23.03 15.82 0.44
CA ILE A 156 -23.49 16.33 1.76
C ILE A 156 -23.32 17.85 1.90
N SER A 157 -22.78 18.51 0.88
CA SER A 157 -22.68 19.97 0.79
C SER A 157 -24.00 20.57 0.23
#